data_a34fdadff25f7949210ac19ddc865043
#
_entry.id   a34fdadff25f7949210ac19ddc865043
#
_cell.length_a   1.000
_cell.length_b   1.000
_cell.length_c   1.000
_cell.angle_alpha   90.00
_cell.angle_beta   90.00
_cell.angle_gamma   90.00
#
_symmetry.space_group_name_H-M   'P 1'
#
loop_
_entity.id
_entity.type
_entity.pdbx_description
1 polymer ?
#
loop_
_entity_poly.entity_id
_entity_poly.type
_entity_poly.pdbx_seq_one_letter_code
_entity_poly.pdbx_strand_id
1 'polypeptide(L)'
;MATLRKSDITARVATRLGGSRAQGEAALSAVLGSVQEALESGDKVVLTGFGSFSIREVKARRVKPIRGGQAGKLITVPAHKRVGFTAGAELNKAAR
;
A
#
# COMPACT_ATOMS: atom_id res chain seq x y z
N MET A 1 -16.06 11.15 8.55
CA MET A 1 -15.17 10.07 8.09
C MET A 1 -14.06 9.85 9.10
N ALA A 2 -13.84 8.61 9.51
CA ALA A 2 -12.78 8.28 10.48
C ALA A 2 -11.56 7.73 9.74
N THR A 3 -10.39 7.95 10.31
CA THR A 3 -9.17 7.31 9.85
C THR A 3 -8.86 6.15 10.78
N LEU A 4 -8.91 4.93 10.24
CA LEU A 4 -8.53 3.75 10.98
C LEU A 4 -7.04 3.46 10.74
N ARG A 5 -6.32 3.23 11.81
CA ARG A 5 -4.89 2.94 11.74
C ARG A 5 -4.65 1.44 11.93
N LYS A 6 -3.40 1.04 11.83
CA LYS A 6 -3.01 -0.37 11.97
C LYS A 6 -3.54 -0.97 13.28
N SER A 7 -3.49 -0.24 14.38
CA SER A 7 -3.98 -0.72 15.68
C SER A 7 -5.49 -0.99 15.66
N ASP A 8 -6.25 -0.17 14.94
CA ASP A 8 -7.70 -0.36 14.82
C ASP A 8 -8.03 -1.62 14.02
N ILE A 9 -7.27 -1.86 12.95
CA ILE A 9 -7.44 -3.05 12.12
C ILE A 9 -7.02 -4.30 12.91
N THR A 10 -5.93 -4.20 13.69
CA THR A 10 -5.48 -5.29 14.56
C THR A 10 -6.61 -5.73 15.51
N ALA A 11 -7.30 -4.78 16.13
CA ALA A 11 -8.42 -5.08 17.04
C ALA A 11 -9.55 -5.80 16.30
N ARG A 12 -9.88 -5.37 15.09
CA ARG A 12 -10.92 -6.00 14.28
C ARG A 12 -10.54 -7.41 13.85
N VAL A 13 -9.27 -7.63 13.51
CA VAL A 13 -8.76 -8.96 13.15
C VAL A 13 -8.87 -9.89 14.36
N ALA A 14 -8.47 -9.43 15.55
CA ALA A 14 -8.58 -10.21 16.78
C ALA A 14 -10.03 -10.63 17.05
N THR A 15 -10.97 -9.70 16.89
CA THR A 15 -12.40 -9.98 17.07
C THR A 15 -12.90 -11.04 16.08
N ARG A 16 -12.52 -10.93 14.82
CA ARG A 16 -12.90 -11.90 13.79
C ARG A 16 -12.36 -13.29 14.04
N LEU A 17 -11.15 -13.37 14.57
CA LEU A 17 -10.52 -14.66 14.91
C LEU A 17 -11.06 -15.25 16.20
N GLY A 18 -11.77 -14.45 17.01
CA GLY A 18 -12.18 -14.88 18.33
C GLY A 18 -11.01 -15.04 19.27
N GLY A 19 -9.92 -14.31 19.04
CA GLY A 19 -8.69 -14.43 19.78
C GLY A 19 -8.27 -13.16 20.49
N SER A 20 -7.07 -13.18 21.03
CA SER A 20 -6.49 -12.06 21.75
C SER A 20 -5.98 -11.00 20.77
N ARG A 21 -5.70 -9.81 21.31
CA ARG A 21 -5.08 -8.73 20.52
C ARG A 21 -3.71 -9.16 19.96
N ALA A 22 -2.94 -9.90 20.76
CA ALA A 22 -1.64 -10.42 20.30
C ALA A 22 -1.79 -11.34 19.08
N GLN A 23 -2.84 -12.18 19.09
CA GLN A 23 -3.13 -13.06 17.96
C GLN A 23 -3.55 -12.25 16.72
N GLY A 24 -4.36 -11.22 16.91
CA GLY A 24 -4.76 -10.31 15.82
C GLY A 24 -3.57 -9.60 15.22
N GLU A 25 -2.65 -9.13 16.05
CA GLU A 25 -1.43 -8.47 15.60
C GLU A 25 -0.53 -9.43 14.81
N ALA A 26 -0.35 -10.64 15.33
CA ALA A 26 0.46 -11.66 14.65
C ALA A 26 -0.13 -12.01 13.27
N ALA A 27 -1.44 -12.17 13.19
CA ALA A 27 -2.12 -12.49 11.93
C ALA A 27 -1.97 -11.36 10.91
N LEU A 28 -2.21 -10.13 11.33
CA LEU A 28 -2.10 -8.97 10.45
C LEU A 28 -0.65 -8.77 9.98
N SER A 29 0.32 -8.88 10.89
CA SER A 29 1.73 -8.76 10.56
C SER A 29 2.18 -9.83 9.58
N ALA A 30 1.69 -11.06 9.73
CA ALA A 30 2.00 -12.16 8.82
C ALA A 30 1.50 -11.86 7.40
N VAL A 31 0.29 -11.34 7.27
CA VAL A 31 -0.27 -10.96 5.96
C VAL A 31 0.52 -9.83 5.34
N LEU A 32 0.74 -8.75 6.09
CA LEU A 32 1.44 -7.57 5.58
C LEU A 32 2.89 -7.90 5.21
N GLY A 33 3.57 -8.68 6.04
CA GLY A 33 4.95 -9.11 5.78
C GLY A 33 5.04 -10.01 4.55
N SER A 34 4.09 -10.90 4.37
CA SER A 34 4.06 -11.79 3.20
C SER A 34 3.87 -11.02 1.89
N VAL A 35 2.97 -10.03 1.90
CA VAL A 35 2.75 -9.16 0.74
C VAL A 35 4.01 -8.35 0.45
N GLN A 36 4.63 -7.80 1.49
CA GLN A 36 5.85 -7.02 1.35
C GLN A 36 6.99 -7.85 0.76
N GLU A 37 7.21 -9.07 1.25
CA GLU A 37 8.24 -9.97 0.73
C GLU A 37 8.03 -10.28 -0.75
N ALA A 38 6.79 -10.57 -1.14
CA ALA A 38 6.48 -10.88 -2.53
C ALA A 38 6.82 -9.68 -3.43
N LEU A 39 6.45 -8.48 -3.00
CA LEU A 39 6.73 -7.26 -3.77
C LEU A 39 8.22 -6.95 -3.81
N GLU A 40 8.96 -7.20 -2.74
CA GLU A 40 10.42 -7.04 -2.72
C GLU A 40 11.09 -7.98 -3.72
N SER A 41 10.51 -9.14 -3.95
CA SER A 41 11.01 -10.11 -4.94
C SER A 41 10.55 -9.78 -6.37
N GLY A 42 9.80 -8.69 -6.55
CA GLY A 42 9.33 -8.28 -7.86
C GLY A 42 8.04 -8.97 -8.32
N ASP A 43 7.41 -9.70 -7.44
CA ASP A 43 6.18 -10.43 -7.78
C ASP A 43 4.95 -9.54 -7.71
N LYS A 44 3.94 -9.90 -8.47
CA LYS A 44 2.61 -9.30 -8.37
C LYS A 44 1.79 -10.12 -7.38
N VAL A 45 1.04 -9.44 -6.52
CA VAL A 45 0.17 -10.09 -5.54
C VAL A 45 -1.28 -9.84 -5.93
N VAL A 46 -2.04 -10.90 -6.16
CA VAL A 46 -3.47 -10.80 -6.47
C VAL A 46 -4.26 -11.45 -5.33
N LEU A 47 -5.07 -10.63 -4.65
CA LEU A 47 -5.97 -11.10 -3.59
C LEU A 47 -7.39 -11.04 -4.15
N THR A 48 -7.85 -12.18 -4.65
CA THR A 48 -9.15 -12.29 -5.31
C THR A 48 -10.26 -11.75 -4.39
N GLY A 49 -11.10 -10.88 -4.94
CA GLY A 49 -12.17 -10.24 -4.18
C GLY A 49 -11.74 -8.98 -3.42
N PHE A 50 -10.45 -8.72 -3.32
CA PHE A 50 -9.93 -7.55 -2.62
C PHE A 50 -9.23 -6.57 -3.56
N GLY A 51 -8.16 -7.01 -4.21
CA GLY A 51 -7.40 -6.17 -5.12
C GLY A 51 -6.05 -6.77 -5.44
N SER A 52 -5.23 -6.00 -6.10
CA SER A 52 -3.89 -6.46 -6.47
C SER A 52 -2.84 -5.39 -6.20
N PHE A 53 -1.65 -5.88 -5.85
CA PHE A 53 -0.46 -5.05 -5.65
C PHE A 53 0.55 -5.40 -6.73
N SER A 54 1.17 -4.41 -7.31
CA SER A 54 2.19 -4.62 -8.33
C SER A 54 3.25 -3.54 -8.24
N ILE A 55 4.42 -3.85 -8.78
CA ILE A 55 5.49 -2.87 -8.88
C ILE A 55 5.26 -2.07 -10.16
N ARG A 56 5.27 -0.77 -10.05
CA ARG A 56 5.13 0.15 -11.19
C ARG A 56 6.43 0.91 -11.35
N GLU A 57 6.86 1.05 -12.59
CA GLU A 57 8.02 1.86 -12.90
C GLU A 57 7.57 3.29 -13.17
N VAL A 58 8.26 4.22 -12.53
CA VAL A 58 8.05 5.65 -12.77
C VAL A 58 9.26 6.14 -13.54
N LYS A 59 9.03 6.62 -14.76
CA LYS A 59 10.10 7.10 -15.62
C LYS A 59 10.73 8.37 -15.07
N ALA A 60 12.02 8.55 -15.33
CA ALA A 60 12.70 9.79 -15.02
C ALA A 60 12.02 10.94 -15.74
N ARG A 61 11.92 12.07 -15.07
CA ARG A 61 11.32 13.26 -15.64
C ARG A 61 11.99 14.49 -15.11
N ARG A 62 11.88 15.58 -15.86
CA ARG A 62 12.35 16.88 -15.42
C ARG A 62 11.14 17.68 -14.94
N VAL A 63 11.29 18.28 -13.78
CA VAL A 63 10.27 19.13 -13.18
C VAL A 63 10.86 20.48 -12.84
N LYS A 64 10.03 21.52 -12.94
CA LYS A 64 10.42 22.86 -12.57
C LYS A 64 9.69 23.21 -11.27
N PRO A 65 10.39 23.23 -10.14
CA PRO A 65 9.72 23.52 -8.88
C PRO A 65 9.22 24.98 -8.85
N ILE A 66 8.07 25.15 -8.22
CA ILE A 66 7.43 26.45 -8.11
C ILE A 66 7.94 27.20 -6.86
N ARG A 67 8.40 26.46 -5.86
CA ARG A 67 8.81 27.01 -4.57
C ARG A 67 10.21 26.57 -4.17
N GLY A 68 10.80 27.34 -3.27
CA GLY A 68 12.09 27.03 -2.70
C GLY A 68 13.25 27.67 -3.44
N GLY A 69 14.47 27.43 -2.97
CA GLY A 69 15.66 28.00 -3.54
C GLY A 69 16.01 27.52 -4.95
N GLN A 70 15.28 26.53 -5.44
CA GLN A 70 15.48 25.99 -6.79
C GLN A 70 14.40 26.41 -7.75
N ALA A 71 13.56 27.36 -7.38
CA ALA A 71 12.53 27.88 -8.27
C ALA A 71 13.17 28.43 -9.55
N GLY A 72 12.61 28.03 -10.69
CA GLY A 72 13.14 28.43 -11.99
C GLY A 72 14.19 27.50 -12.57
N LYS A 73 14.70 26.54 -11.80
CA LYS A 73 15.67 25.54 -12.28
C LYS A 73 14.98 24.22 -12.56
N LEU A 74 15.42 23.52 -13.60
CA LEU A 74 14.93 22.18 -13.89
C LEU A 74 15.60 21.18 -12.95
N ILE A 75 14.78 20.37 -12.29
CA ILE A 75 15.25 19.27 -11.45
C ILE A 75 14.91 17.98 -12.14
N THR A 76 15.87 17.06 -12.21
CA THR A 76 15.64 15.73 -12.75
C THR A 76 15.18 14.81 -11.62
N VAL A 77 13.97 14.26 -11.76
CA VAL A 77 13.48 13.20 -10.87
C VAL A 77 13.92 11.89 -11.50
N PRO A 78 14.79 11.10 -10.84
CA PRO A 78 15.27 9.85 -11.43
C PRO A 78 14.16 8.82 -11.56
N ALA A 79 14.35 7.88 -12.47
CA ALA A 79 13.46 6.74 -12.59
C ALA A 79 13.48 5.94 -11.30
N HIS A 80 12.34 5.46 -10.87
CA HIS A 80 12.22 4.67 -9.65
C HIS A 80 11.04 3.72 -9.75
N LYS A 81 10.98 2.78 -8.81
CA LYS A 81 9.88 1.83 -8.72
C LYS A 81 9.00 2.18 -7.52
N ARG A 82 7.73 1.94 -7.65
CA ARG A 82 6.80 2.12 -6.53
C ARG A 82 5.75 1.02 -6.55
N VAL A 83 5.14 0.78 -5.40
CA VAL A 83 4.04 -0.17 -5.28
C VAL A 83 2.76 0.53 -5.69
N GLY A 84 2.01 -0.10 -6.60
CA GLY A 84 0.68 0.34 -6.98
C GLY A 84 -0.36 -0.66 -6.48
N PHE A 85 -1.51 -0.15 -6.05
CA PHE A 85 -2.63 -0.97 -5.64
C PHE A 85 -3.82 -0.69 -6.56
N THR A 86 -4.47 -1.76 -7.01
CA THR A 86 -5.70 -1.66 -7.80
C THR A 86 -6.80 -2.40 -7.04
N ALA A 87 -7.85 -1.68 -6.66
CA ALA A 87 -8.97 -2.28 -5.94
C ALA A 87 -9.75 -3.22 -6.85
N GLY A 88 -10.16 -4.36 -6.30
CA GLY A 88 -11.01 -5.29 -7.02
C GLY A 88 -12.46 -4.82 -7.05
N ALA A 89 -13.29 -5.46 -7.88
CA ALA A 89 -14.70 -5.10 -8.03
C ALA A 89 -15.46 -5.19 -6.71
N GLU A 90 -15.20 -6.22 -5.92
CA GLU A 90 -15.87 -6.40 -4.63
C GLU A 90 -15.52 -5.28 -3.63
N LEU A 91 -14.25 -4.87 -3.60
CA LEU A 91 -13.81 -3.81 -2.73
C LEU A 91 -14.40 -2.46 -3.17
N ASN A 92 -14.46 -2.22 -4.47
CA ASN A 92 -15.07 -0.99 -5.01
C ASN A 92 -16.56 -0.92 -4.67
N LYS A 93 -17.26 -2.03 -4.70
CA LYS A 93 -18.67 -2.09 -4.29
C LYS A 93 -18.84 -1.69 -2.83
N ALA A 94 -17.94 -2.11 -1.96
CA ALA A 94 -17.99 -1.79 -0.54
C ALA A 94 -17.85 -0.29 -0.28
N ALA A 95 -17.22 0.44 -1.17
CA ALA A 95 -16.96 1.88 -1.03
C ALA A 95 -18.11 2.76 -1.54
N ARG A 96 -19.11 2.19 -2.19
CA ARG A 96 -20.27 2.94 -2.72
C ARG A 96 -21.23 3.35 -1.64
#